data_25cff1a9f4cb48375ac9e5a5b2e7407d
#
_entry.id   25cff1a9f4cb48375ac9e5a5b2e7407d
#
_cell.length_a   1.000
_cell.length_b   1.000
_cell.length_c   1.000
_cell.angle_alpha   90.00
_cell.angle_beta   90.00
_cell.angle_gamma   90.00
#
_symmetry.space_group_name_H-M   'P 1'
#
loop_
_entity.id
_entity.type
_entity.pdbx_description
1 polymer ?
#
loop_
_entity_poly.entity_id
_entity_poly.type
_entity_poly.pdbx_seq_one_letter_code
_entity_poly.pdbx_strand_id
1 'polypeptide(L)'
;MDEKEEREFILNATNSIKTTCGRRPVGWLSRYLHTENTRRLLVEAGYKYHMDDYSGDVPFIDSEHPELVVVPYQLDTNDMKLWLNAGYTPDMWLKYAKDTFETLYREGEQSPKMMSLGCLLY
;
A
#
# COMPACT_ATOMS: atom_id res chain seq x y z
N MET A 1 15.73 -12.46 -3.37
CA MET A 1 15.13 -12.54 -4.73
C MET A 1 16.01 -11.71 -5.63
N ASP A 2 16.53 -12.27 -6.70
CA ASP A 2 17.28 -11.50 -7.68
C ASP A 2 16.32 -10.75 -8.65
N GLU A 3 16.86 -9.86 -9.49
CA GLU A 3 16.05 -9.05 -10.41
C GLU A 3 15.20 -9.90 -11.36
N LYS A 4 15.75 -11.00 -11.85
CA LYS A 4 15.05 -11.90 -12.79
C LYS A 4 13.88 -12.59 -12.10
N GLU A 5 14.11 -13.11 -10.90
CA GLU A 5 13.06 -13.74 -10.07
C GLU A 5 11.95 -12.75 -9.73
N GLU A 6 12.31 -11.51 -9.39
CA GLU A 6 11.33 -10.47 -9.06
C GLU A 6 10.50 -10.07 -10.28
N ARG A 7 11.12 -9.92 -11.43
CA ARG A 7 10.44 -9.65 -12.70
C ARG A 7 9.43 -10.75 -13.02
N GLU A 8 9.85 -12.01 -12.93
CA GLU A 8 8.97 -13.15 -13.15
C GLU A 8 7.81 -13.18 -12.15
N PHE A 9 8.08 -12.87 -10.89
CA PHE A 9 7.05 -12.77 -9.85
C PHE A 9 6.00 -11.71 -10.17
N ILE A 10 6.42 -10.50 -10.53
CA ILE A 10 5.52 -9.40 -10.92
C ILE A 10 4.67 -9.79 -12.14
N LEU A 11 5.29 -10.36 -13.16
CA LEU A 11 4.57 -10.78 -14.38
C LEU A 11 3.55 -11.90 -14.10
N ASN A 12 3.94 -12.90 -13.32
CA ASN A 12 3.07 -14.01 -12.95
C ASN A 12 1.88 -13.55 -12.11
N ALA A 13 2.10 -12.69 -11.11
CA ALA A 13 1.03 -12.10 -10.32
C ALA A 13 0.08 -11.25 -11.18
N THR A 14 0.63 -10.43 -12.08
CA THR A 14 -0.14 -9.61 -13.02
C THR A 14 -1.06 -10.47 -13.91
N ASN A 15 -0.50 -11.54 -14.48
CA ASN A 15 -1.24 -12.45 -15.36
C ASN A 15 -2.31 -13.23 -14.61
N SER A 16 -2.00 -13.71 -13.40
CA SER A 16 -2.95 -14.42 -12.54
C SER A 16 -4.16 -13.54 -12.22
N ILE A 17 -3.92 -12.31 -11.76
CA ILE A 17 -5.00 -11.35 -11.44
C ILE A 17 -5.82 -11.03 -12.71
N LYS A 18 -5.15 -10.76 -13.83
CA LYS A 18 -5.83 -10.48 -15.09
C LYS A 18 -6.73 -11.64 -15.53
N THR A 19 -6.25 -12.87 -15.39
CA THR A 19 -7.01 -14.08 -15.76
C THR A 19 -8.21 -14.27 -14.87
N THR A 20 -8.05 -14.06 -13.56
CA THR A 20 -9.12 -14.29 -12.57
C THR A 20 -10.15 -13.16 -12.55
N CYS A 21 -9.70 -11.91 -12.61
CA CYS A 21 -10.54 -10.72 -12.47
C CYS A 21 -10.96 -10.09 -13.81
N GLY A 22 -10.45 -10.57 -14.95
CA GLY A 22 -10.73 -10.02 -16.28
C GLY A 22 -10.07 -8.66 -16.55
N ARG A 23 -9.38 -8.07 -15.58
CA ARG A 23 -8.70 -6.77 -15.69
C ARG A 23 -7.28 -6.83 -15.14
N ARG A 24 -6.39 -6.12 -15.82
CA ARG A 24 -5.00 -5.98 -15.39
C ARG A 24 -4.93 -5.08 -14.15
N PRO A 25 -4.18 -5.45 -13.11
CA PRO A 25 -3.93 -4.57 -11.97
C PRO A 25 -3.09 -3.35 -12.41
N VAL A 26 -3.34 -2.22 -11.78
CA VAL A 26 -2.61 -0.96 -12.03
C VAL A 26 -1.84 -0.46 -10.79
N GLY A 27 -2.07 -1.07 -9.64
CA GLY A 27 -1.39 -0.79 -8.39
C GLY A 27 -0.71 -2.03 -7.82
N TRP A 28 0.32 -1.83 -7.01
CA TRP A 28 1.13 -2.89 -6.42
C TRP A 28 1.37 -2.66 -4.93
N LEU A 29 1.22 -3.74 -4.15
CA LEU A 29 1.64 -3.84 -2.76
C LEU A 29 2.31 -5.20 -2.57
N SER A 30 3.62 -5.22 -2.30
CA SER A 30 4.41 -6.45 -2.18
C SER A 30 4.29 -7.13 -0.83
N ARG A 31 3.92 -6.39 0.21
CA ARG A 31 3.93 -6.88 1.59
C ARG A 31 5.27 -7.53 1.97
N TYR A 32 6.32 -6.71 2.14
CA TYR A 32 7.69 -7.11 2.54
C TYR A 32 8.59 -7.70 1.44
N LEU A 33 8.13 -7.85 0.23
CA LEU A 33 8.91 -8.48 -0.86
C LEU A 33 9.44 -7.46 -1.88
N HIS A 34 9.59 -6.18 -1.51
CA HIS A 34 10.19 -5.20 -2.40
C HIS A 34 11.72 -5.17 -2.28
N THR A 35 12.38 -4.85 -3.39
CA THR A 35 13.82 -4.66 -3.52
C THR A 35 14.11 -3.26 -4.09
N GLU A 36 15.35 -2.91 -4.25
CA GLU A 36 15.77 -1.68 -4.95
C GLU A 36 15.29 -1.62 -6.42
N ASN A 37 15.04 -2.79 -7.03
CA ASN A 37 14.58 -2.88 -8.42
C ASN A 37 13.06 -2.76 -8.57
N THR A 38 12.30 -2.93 -7.51
CA THR A 38 10.84 -3.08 -7.57
C THR A 38 10.16 -1.94 -8.32
N ARG A 39 10.48 -0.67 -7.99
CA ARG A 39 9.81 0.48 -8.62
C ARG A 39 10.06 0.52 -10.12
N ARG A 40 11.30 0.31 -10.56
CA ARG A 40 11.66 0.23 -11.97
C ARG A 40 10.92 -0.90 -12.68
N LEU A 41 10.90 -2.10 -12.09
CA LEU A 41 10.21 -3.27 -12.66
C LEU A 41 8.69 -3.05 -12.76
N LEU A 42 8.10 -2.35 -11.81
CA LEU A 42 6.69 -1.99 -11.85
C LEU A 42 6.36 -0.99 -12.98
N VAL A 43 7.24 0.02 -13.19
CA VAL A 43 7.11 0.95 -14.32
C VAL A 43 7.20 0.20 -15.64
N GLU A 44 8.22 -0.64 -15.83
CA GLU A 44 8.38 -1.48 -17.03
C GLU A 44 7.18 -2.42 -17.25
N ALA A 45 6.61 -2.93 -16.18
CA ALA A 45 5.39 -3.71 -16.22
C ALA A 45 4.12 -2.87 -16.38
N GLY A 46 4.17 -1.54 -16.42
CA GLY A 46 3.05 -0.62 -16.69
C GLY A 46 2.11 -0.38 -15.50
N TYR A 47 2.59 -0.57 -14.28
CA TYR A 47 1.90 -0.15 -13.07
C TYR A 47 1.87 1.38 -12.95
N LYS A 48 0.87 1.91 -12.23
CA LYS A 48 0.65 3.34 -12.05
C LYS A 48 0.97 3.82 -10.66
N TYR A 49 0.87 2.94 -9.66
CA TYR A 49 1.20 3.27 -8.28
C TYR A 49 1.74 2.08 -7.50
N HIS A 50 2.53 2.40 -6.49
CA HIS A 50 3.19 1.48 -5.57
C HIS A 50 2.89 1.88 -4.13
N MET A 51 2.61 0.91 -3.26
CA MET A 51 2.17 1.16 -1.89
C MET A 51 3.15 0.69 -0.80
N ASP A 52 4.28 0.07 -1.17
CA ASP A 52 5.28 -0.36 -0.19
C ASP A 52 6.19 0.81 0.22
N ASP A 53 5.58 1.81 0.86
CA ASP A 53 6.24 2.97 1.44
C ASP A 53 5.52 3.37 2.72
N TYR A 54 6.28 3.73 3.73
CA TYR A 54 5.78 4.04 5.07
C TYR A 54 6.28 5.40 5.56
N SER A 55 6.71 6.26 4.63
CA SER A 55 7.40 7.51 4.95
C SER A 55 6.49 8.66 5.36
N GLY A 56 5.19 8.56 5.10
CA GLY A 56 4.28 9.66 5.40
C GLY A 56 2.81 9.39 5.08
N ASP A 57 2.02 10.46 5.10
CA ASP A 57 0.56 10.43 4.94
C ASP A 57 0.12 11.05 3.61
N VAL A 58 1.02 11.31 2.68
CA VAL A 58 0.70 11.99 1.43
C VAL A 58 1.31 11.22 0.26
N PRO A 59 0.53 10.92 -0.80
CA PRO A 59 1.08 10.37 -2.03
C PRO A 59 2.09 11.33 -2.66
N PHE A 60 3.13 10.78 -3.27
CA PHE A 60 4.16 11.55 -3.96
C PHE A 60 4.60 10.88 -5.25
N ILE A 61 5.24 11.64 -6.12
CA ILE A 61 5.84 11.13 -7.34
C ILE A 61 7.26 10.66 -7.00
N ASP A 62 7.59 9.45 -7.41
CA ASP A 62 8.94 8.93 -7.29
C ASP A 62 9.91 9.76 -8.14
N SER A 63 11.01 10.22 -7.56
CA SER A 63 11.96 11.09 -8.26
C SER A 63 12.76 10.40 -9.35
N GLU A 64 12.98 9.09 -9.21
CA GLU A 64 13.69 8.28 -10.20
C GLU A 64 12.74 7.68 -11.24
N HIS A 65 11.46 7.53 -10.89
CA HIS A 65 10.42 6.93 -11.72
C HIS A 65 9.18 7.83 -11.75
N PRO A 66 9.20 8.97 -12.48
CA PRO A 66 8.12 9.95 -12.44
C PRO A 66 6.78 9.45 -13.01
N GLU A 67 6.76 8.29 -13.64
CA GLU A 67 5.54 7.61 -14.09
C GLU A 67 4.80 6.87 -12.98
N LEU A 68 5.45 6.69 -11.82
CA LEU A 68 4.96 5.92 -10.68
C LEU A 68 4.57 6.85 -9.52
N VAL A 69 3.33 6.77 -9.10
CA VAL A 69 2.87 7.41 -7.87
C VAL A 69 3.17 6.47 -6.69
N VAL A 70 3.86 6.97 -5.68
CA VAL A 70 4.00 6.26 -4.41
C VAL A 70 2.85 6.67 -3.50
N VAL A 71 2.11 5.68 -3.02
CA VAL A 71 0.95 5.86 -2.12
C VAL A 71 1.32 5.21 -0.79
N PRO A 72 1.73 6.00 0.23
CA PRO A 72 2.16 5.45 1.50
C PRO A 72 1.09 4.59 2.17
N TYR A 73 1.52 3.47 2.74
CA TYR A 73 0.66 2.53 3.45
C TYR A 73 0.82 2.72 4.97
N GLN A 74 -0.28 2.95 5.67
CA GLN A 74 -0.27 3.13 7.11
C GLN A 74 -0.42 1.78 7.82
N LEU A 75 0.57 1.43 8.65
CA LEU A 75 0.58 0.17 9.39
C LEU A 75 -0.28 0.23 10.66
N ASP A 76 -0.51 1.41 11.18
CA ASP A 76 -1.19 1.63 12.46
C ASP A 76 -2.72 1.54 12.34
N THR A 77 -3.30 1.89 11.19
CA THR A 77 -4.72 1.76 10.87
C THR A 77 -5.05 0.45 10.16
N ASN A 78 -4.45 -0.64 10.66
CA ASN A 78 -4.64 -2.00 10.15
C ASN A 78 -5.28 -2.89 11.22
N ASP A 79 -6.29 -3.67 10.85
CA ASP A 79 -6.99 -4.58 11.76
C ASP A 79 -6.11 -5.75 12.27
N MET A 80 -4.93 -5.96 11.71
CA MET A 80 -3.91 -6.85 12.30
C MET A 80 -3.61 -6.52 13.76
N LYS A 81 -3.83 -5.28 14.21
CA LYS A 81 -3.69 -4.93 15.63
C LYS A 81 -4.58 -5.75 16.55
N LEU A 82 -5.75 -6.20 16.07
CA LEU A 82 -6.64 -7.08 16.83
C LEU A 82 -6.01 -8.45 17.11
N TRP A 83 -5.14 -8.91 16.22
CA TRP A 83 -4.53 -10.24 16.31
C TRP A 83 -3.18 -10.23 17.01
N LEU A 84 -2.46 -9.11 16.91
CA LEU A 84 -1.10 -9.01 17.44
C LEU A 84 -1.06 -8.57 18.91
N ASN A 85 -2.11 -7.89 19.40
CA ASN A 85 -2.14 -7.34 20.74
C ASN A 85 -3.20 -8.04 21.59
N ALA A 86 -2.76 -8.81 22.57
CA ALA A 86 -3.67 -9.44 23.54
C ALA A 86 -4.53 -8.37 24.23
N GLY A 87 -5.86 -8.59 24.23
CA GLY A 87 -6.82 -7.68 24.85
C GLY A 87 -7.22 -6.47 23.99
N TYR A 88 -6.73 -6.36 22.76
CA TYR A 88 -7.20 -5.31 21.84
C TYR A 88 -8.54 -5.72 21.24
N THR A 89 -9.56 -4.88 21.41
CA THR A 89 -10.93 -5.18 20.97
C THR A 89 -11.30 -4.47 19.67
N PRO A 90 -12.31 -4.95 18.92
CA PRO A 90 -12.83 -4.24 17.76
C PRO A 90 -13.23 -2.79 18.03
N ASP A 91 -13.83 -2.52 19.20
CA ASP A 91 -14.22 -1.16 19.58
C ASP A 91 -13.00 -0.25 19.78
N MET A 92 -11.92 -0.78 20.37
CA MET A 92 -10.67 -0.03 20.50
C MET A 92 -10.06 0.28 19.14
N TRP A 93 -10.06 -0.67 18.21
CA TRP A 93 -9.59 -0.42 16.86
C TRP A 93 -10.44 0.60 16.12
N LEU A 94 -11.77 0.48 16.21
CA LEU A 94 -12.70 1.43 15.59
C LEU A 94 -12.49 2.85 16.14
N LYS A 95 -12.32 2.96 17.46
CA LYS A 95 -12.02 4.25 18.09
C LYS A 95 -10.70 4.82 17.55
N TYR A 96 -9.65 4.02 17.51
CA TYR A 96 -8.36 4.44 16.97
C TYR A 96 -8.47 4.91 15.51
N ALA A 97 -9.16 4.15 14.65
CA ALA A 97 -9.35 4.51 13.26
C ALA A 97 -10.13 5.83 13.10
N LYS A 98 -11.16 6.05 13.91
CA LYS A 98 -11.91 7.31 13.92
C LYS A 98 -11.06 8.49 14.40
N ASP A 99 -10.32 8.32 15.49
CA ASP A 99 -9.44 9.38 16.03
C ASP A 99 -8.35 9.75 15.00
N THR A 100 -7.79 8.76 14.30
CA THR A 100 -6.83 8.98 13.21
C THR A 100 -7.47 9.76 12.06
N PHE A 101 -8.64 9.36 11.61
CA PHE A 101 -9.37 10.07 10.56
C PHE A 101 -9.65 11.53 10.95
N GLU A 102 -10.18 11.78 12.14
CA GLU A 102 -10.49 13.12 12.61
C GLU A 102 -9.25 14.00 12.73
N THR A 103 -8.11 13.41 13.12
CA THR A 103 -6.84 14.13 13.20
C THR A 103 -6.35 14.52 11.82
N LEU A 104 -6.29 13.57 10.89
CA LEU A 104 -5.87 13.84 9.51
C LEU A 104 -6.84 14.78 8.79
N TYR A 105 -8.14 14.69 9.07
CA TYR A 105 -9.14 15.59 8.51
C TYR A 105 -8.90 17.05 8.93
N ARG A 106 -8.63 17.30 10.22
CA ARG A 106 -8.28 18.64 10.71
C ARG A 106 -6.96 19.15 10.14
N GLU A 107 -5.95 18.31 10.07
CA GLU A 107 -4.65 18.67 9.45
C GLU A 107 -4.81 18.94 7.95
N GLY A 108 -5.78 18.30 7.31
CA GLY A 108 -6.12 18.47 5.91
C GLY A 108 -6.58 19.88 5.53
N GLU A 109 -7.00 20.70 6.50
CA GLU A 109 -7.30 22.13 6.29
C GLU A 109 -6.05 22.94 5.93
N GLN A 110 -4.87 22.49 6.34
CA GLN A 110 -3.60 23.18 6.10
C GLN A 110 -2.75 22.53 5.02
N SER A 111 -2.81 21.21 4.91
CA SER A 111 -2.07 20.45 3.90
C SER A 111 -2.79 19.15 3.55
N PRO A 112 -2.74 18.71 2.28
CA PRO A 112 -3.38 17.45 1.87
C PRO A 112 -2.95 16.29 2.76
N LYS A 113 -3.90 15.42 3.13
CA LYS A 113 -3.68 14.22 3.91
C LYS A 113 -4.38 13.03 3.27
N MET A 114 -3.85 11.85 3.51
CA MET A 114 -4.43 10.59 3.10
C MET A 114 -4.46 9.64 4.29
N MET A 115 -5.47 8.81 4.37
CA MET A 115 -5.55 7.69 5.31
C MET A 115 -5.67 6.40 4.55
N SER A 116 -4.85 5.40 4.88
CA SER A 116 -5.07 4.02 4.46
C SER A 116 -5.70 3.23 5.61
N LEU A 117 -6.68 2.41 5.29
CA LEU A 117 -7.35 1.53 6.26
C LEU A 117 -7.16 0.08 5.81
N GLY A 118 -6.39 -0.69 6.55
CA GLY A 118 -6.15 -2.09 6.27
C GLY A 118 -7.21 -2.97 6.93
N CYS A 119 -7.99 -3.70 6.12
CA CYS A 119 -8.96 -4.68 6.59
C CYS A 119 -8.64 -6.03 5.96
N LEU A 120 -8.39 -7.03 6.79
CA LEU A 120 -8.21 -8.40 6.33
C LEU A 120 -9.56 -9.11 6.31
N LEU A 121 -9.89 -9.69 5.16
CA LEU A 121 -11.05 -10.58 5.03
C LEU A 121 -10.59 -12.00 5.36
N TYR A 122 -11.20 -12.63 6.36
CA TYR A 122 -10.97 -14.02 6.76
C TYR A 122 -12.15 -14.90 6.35
#